data_4ec78c971f485993e72847595e64e9ab
#
_entry.id   4ec78c971f485993e72847595e64e9ab
#
_cell.length_a   1.000
_cell.length_b   1.000
_cell.length_c   1.000
_cell.angle_alpha   90.00
_cell.angle_beta   90.00
_cell.angle_gamma   90.00
#
_symmetry.space_group_name_H-M   'P 1'
#
loop_
_entity.id
_entity.type
_entity.pdbx_description
1 polymer ?
#
loop_
_entity_poly.entity_id
_entity_poly.type
_entity_poly.pdbx_seq_one_letter_code
_entity_poly.pdbx_strand_id
1 'polypeptide(L)'
;MLAPAMGELYANLPQWLRELIPILVLLGVIALVVTRLPKVDVGHSAAFRSRRLLNWLPVGLTYAFLYMGRYNLTAFKNAVDMSNDAYGTIDMWGAVTYGVSFLLNGPLTDKLGGRKTILIAALGAGAMNVAMGILALRGWTEDKTLWFALLYAANMYFQSFGAVSIVKVNASWFHLRERGTFGGIFGVLISLGLYFAYDWSRKIAEGISPPWVFFIPPMILFALAVADFIWVRDTPADAGQKDFDPEDASSGDTGPPLGVLAVAKRMLTSPIILVIAAVEFFSGFLRNAIMKWYPVFAKATGIKDTFVPANWGMLLCCAGILGGMLAGVISDHVFGSRRGPVASLLYGGMLAGSGVVAVTLGGPLVGWVVVVMSLCIIGVHGMLSGTASMDFGGRRNVGVAVGIIDGFVYLGTAAQALTLKHVLPDGPAARDPHNWWTWPVALAPAALLGLLLATRVWNARASGKPAAAH
;
A
#
# COMPACT_ATOMS: atom_id res chain seq x y z
N MET A 1 -0.85 3.19 -32.53
CA MET A 1 -0.90 4.57 -33.04
C MET A 1 -1.29 5.62 -31.96
N LEU A 2 -2.18 5.33 -31.00
CA LEU A 2 -2.60 6.35 -30.00
C LEU A 2 -1.54 6.66 -28.92
N ALA A 3 -0.78 5.68 -28.43
CA ALA A 3 0.15 5.87 -27.32
C ALA A 3 1.36 6.80 -27.64
N PRO A 4 2.04 6.70 -28.80
CA PRO A 4 3.08 7.66 -29.17
C PRO A 4 2.55 9.08 -29.33
N ALA A 5 1.39 9.24 -29.99
CA ALA A 5 0.75 10.55 -30.21
C ALA A 5 0.34 11.23 -28.87
N MET A 6 -0.12 10.46 -27.89
CA MET A 6 -0.43 10.98 -26.55
C MET A 6 0.84 11.44 -25.81
N GLY A 7 1.95 10.74 -25.96
CA GLY A 7 3.23 11.11 -25.35
C GLY A 7 3.77 12.42 -25.89
N GLU A 8 3.78 12.60 -27.21
CA GLU A 8 4.18 13.84 -27.87
C GLU A 8 3.25 15.01 -27.53
N LEU A 9 1.93 14.76 -27.53
CA LEU A 9 0.95 15.77 -27.16
C LEU A 9 1.19 16.27 -25.73
N TYR A 10 1.42 15.34 -24.77
CA TYR A 10 1.68 15.69 -23.37
C TYR A 10 3.00 16.48 -23.23
N ALA A 11 4.06 16.07 -23.92
CA ALA A 11 5.36 16.77 -23.88
C ALA A 11 5.27 18.23 -24.38
N ASN A 12 4.37 18.50 -25.34
CA ASN A 12 4.16 19.83 -25.91
C ASN A 12 3.21 20.71 -25.09
N LEU A 13 2.57 20.19 -24.04
CA LEU A 13 1.71 21.00 -23.17
C LEU A 13 2.53 21.99 -22.33
N PRO A 14 1.99 23.21 -22.05
CA PRO A 14 2.57 24.14 -21.10
C PRO A 14 2.79 23.46 -19.71
N GLN A 15 3.84 23.85 -19.02
CA GLN A 15 4.20 23.24 -17.73
C GLN A 15 3.05 23.28 -16.72
N TRP A 16 2.37 24.41 -16.59
CA TRP A 16 1.25 24.55 -15.66
C TRP A 16 0.10 23.54 -15.96
N LEU A 17 -0.13 23.24 -17.23
CA LEU A 17 -1.17 22.28 -17.62
C LEU A 17 -0.75 20.85 -17.33
N ARG A 18 0.53 20.51 -17.54
CA ARG A 18 1.09 19.20 -17.14
C ARG A 18 1.01 18.97 -15.64
N GLU A 19 1.09 20.03 -14.84
CA GLU A 19 0.95 19.94 -13.38
C GLU A 19 -0.51 19.87 -12.92
N LEU A 20 -1.43 20.50 -13.66
CA LEU A 20 -2.84 20.54 -13.33
C LEU A 20 -3.56 19.22 -13.69
N ILE A 21 -3.19 18.58 -14.80
CA ILE A 21 -3.83 17.33 -15.28
C ILE A 21 -3.87 16.24 -14.20
N PRO A 22 -2.77 15.87 -13.52
CA PRO A 22 -2.82 14.86 -12.46
C PRO A 22 -3.80 15.19 -11.35
N ILE A 23 -3.87 16.45 -10.96
CA ILE A 23 -4.77 16.92 -9.90
C ILE A 23 -6.23 16.77 -10.33
N LEU A 24 -6.57 17.20 -11.56
CA LEU A 24 -7.93 17.09 -12.09
C LEU A 24 -8.37 15.63 -12.26
N VAL A 25 -7.47 14.76 -12.74
CA VAL A 25 -7.75 13.32 -12.86
C VAL A 25 -8.01 12.71 -11.50
N LEU A 26 -7.17 13.00 -10.50
CA LEU A 26 -7.35 12.51 -9.13
C LEU A 26 -8.65 12.99 -8.51
N LEU A 27 -8.96 14.27 -8.63
CA LEU A 27 -10.23 14.83 -8.13
C LEU A 27 -11.44 14.17 -8.82
N GLY A 28 -11.35 13.92 -10.12
CA GLY A 28 -12.40 13.22 -10.89
C GLY A 28 -12.61 11.78 -10.40
N VAL A 29 -11.52 11.03 -10.20
CA VAL A 29 -11.59 9.64 -9.70
C VAL A 29 -12.11 9.61 -8.26
N ILE A 30 -11.63 10.51 -7.39
CA ILE A 30 -12.09 10.62 -6.00
C ILE A 30 -13.59 10.95 -5.97
N ALA A 31 -14.03 11.94 -6.76
CA ALA A 31 -15.43 12.31 -6.84
C ALA A 31 -16.30 11.14 -7.32
N LEU A 32 -15.85 10.42 -8.36
CA LEU A 32 -16.53 9.21 -8.85
C LEU A 32 -16.73 8.18 -7.75
N VAL A 33 -15.67 7.88 -6.98
CA VAL A 33 -15.73 6.88 -5.91
C VAL A 33 -16.61 7.36 -4.76
N VAL A 34 -16.40 8.58 -4.27
CA VAL A 34 -17.17 9.13 -3.15
C VAL A 34 -18.68 9.17 -3.45
N THR A 35 -19.06 9.49 -4.70
CA THR A 35 -20.48 9.49 -5.11
C THR A 35 -21.09 8.09 -5.19
N ARG A 36 -20.27 7.04 -5.33
CA ARG A 36 -20.70 5.64 -5.40
C ARG A 36 -20.58 4.89 -4.06
N LEU A 37 -19.99 5.50 -3.03
CA LEU A 37 -19.96 4.89 -1.71
C LEU A 37 -21.38 4.71 -1.14
N PRO A 38 -21.66 3.58 -0.46
CA PRO A 38 -22.92 3.33 0.19
C PRO A 38 -23.25 4.46 1.18
N LYS A 39 -24.45 5.05 1.03
CA LYS A 39 -24.96 6.03 2.00
C LYS A 39 -25.70 5.27 3.09
N VAL A 40 -25.03 5.03 4.20
CA VAL A 40 -25.62 4.35 5.36
C VAL A 40 -25.94 5.39 6.41
N ASP A 41 -27.20 5.50 6.79
CA ASP A 41 -27.61 6.31 7.93
C ASP A 41 -27.87 5.40 9.14
N VAL A 42 -27.08 5.60 10.18
CA VAL A 42 -27.19 4.89 11.48
C VAL A 42 -27.71 5.84 12.58
N GLY A 43 -28.30 6.97 12.20
CA GLY A 43 -28.92 7.90 13.14
C GLY A 43 -27.94 8.83 13.88
N HIS A 44 -26.70 8.95 13.43
CA HIS A 44 -25.73 9.86 14.05
C HIS A 44 -26.10 11.33 13.85
N SER A 45 -25.99 12.13 14.92
CA SER A 45 -26.19 13.57 14.86
C SER A 45 -25.16 14.28 13.98
N ALA A 46 -25.49 15.49 13.51
CA ALA A 46 -24.55 16.33 12.76
C ALA A 46 -23.29 16.66 13.58
N ALA A 47 -23.47 16.92 14.89
CA ALA A 47 -22.37 17.18 15.81
C ALA A 47 -21.42 15.98 15.94
N PHE A 48 -21.95 14.76 16.04
CA PHE A 48 -21.15 13.54 16.07
C PHE A 48 -20.37 13.36 14.74
N ARG A 49 -21.03 13.54 13.60
CA ARG A 49 -20.39 13.43 12.26
C ARG A 49 -19.24 14.43 12.10
N SER A 50 -19.44 15.68 12.50
CA SER A 50 -18.38 16.70 12.45
C SER A 50 -17.21 16.35 13.39
N ARG A 51 -17.52 15.89 14.61
CA ARG A 51 -16.47 15.46 15.55
C ARG A 51 -15.72 14.23 15.07
N ARG A 52 -16.42 13.27 14.45
CA ARG A 52 -15.84 12.10 13.83
C ARG A 52 -14.90 12.45 12.67
N LEU A 53 -15.23 13.47 11.86
CA LEU A 53 -14.35 13.97 10.79
C LEU A 53 -13.01 14.45 11.34
N LEU A 54 -13.02 15.22 12.43
CA LEU A 54 -11.80 15.68 13.11
C LEU A 54 -11.00 14.53 13.73
N ASN A 55 -11.57 13.35 13.85
CA ASN A 55 -10.89 12.16 14.35
C ASN A 55 -10.23 11.34 13.22
N TRP A 56 -10.99 11.01 12.17
CA TRP A 56 -10.47 10.13 11.14
C TRP A 56 -9.62 10.83 10.06
N LEU A 57 -9.88 12.10 9.77
CA LEU A 57 -9.17 12.81 8.71
C LEU A 57 -7.68 13.03 9.04
N PRO A 58 -7.30 13.54 10.24
CA PRO A 58 -5.89 13.66 10.60
C PRO A 58 -5.17 12.30 10.56
N VAL A 59 -5.74 11.27 11.15
CA VAL A 59 -5.17 9.90 11.13
C VAL A 59 -4.96 9.38 9.72
N GLY A 60 -5.95 9.60 8.83
CA GLY A 60 -5.85 9.19 7.43
C GLY A 60 -4.78 9.94 6.66
N LEU A 61 -4.67 11.26 6.88
CA LEU A 61 -3.60 12.08 6.29
C LEU A 61 -2.23 11.67 6.84
N THR A 62 -2.10 11.46 8.14
CA THR A 62 -0.85 10.94 8.75
C THR A 62 -0.41 9.66 8.05
N TYR A 63 -1.33 8.74 7.81
CA TYR A 63 -1.00 7.50 7.11
C TYR A 63 -0.62 7.71 5.64
N ALA A 64 -1.28 8.61 4.94
CA ALA A 64 -0.91 8.97 3.58
C ALA A 64 0.53 9.53 3.50
N PHE A 65 0.92 10.38 4.45
CA PHE A 65 2.28 10.92 4.50
C PHE A 65 3.33 9.94 5.08
N LEU A 66 2.91 8.94 5.86
CA LEU A 66 3.76 7.79 6.17
C LEU A 66 4.15 7.04 4.89
N TYR A 67 3.23 6.88 3.91
CA TYR A 67 3.56 6.32 2.59
C TYR A 67 4.60 7.16 1.86
N MET A 68 4.51 8.49 1.91
CA MET A 68 5.53 9.37 1.34
C MET A 68 6.91 9.10 1.96
N GLY A 69 7.01 9.03 3.29
CA GLY A 69 8.25 8.70 4.01
C GLY A 69 8.74 7.25 3.88
N ARG A 70 7.96 6.39 3.21
CA ARG A 70 8.32 4.99 2.92
C ARG A 70 8.89 4.82 1.51
N TYR A 71 8.27 5.44 0.51
CA TYR A 71 8.61 5.22 -0.90
C TYR A 71 9.49 6.34 -1.49
N ASN A 72 9.78 7.41 -0.73
CA ASN A 72 10.71 8.48 -1.12
C ASN A 72 12.12 7.97 -1.46
N LEU A 73 12.53 6.82 -0.91
CA LEU A 73 13.80 6.18 -1.22
C LEU A 73 13.97 5.90 -2.74
N THR A 74 12.88 5.58 -3.45
CA THR A 74 12.92 5.36 -4.91
C THR A 74 13.26 6.65 -5.66
N ALA A 75 12.70 7.79 -5.23
CA ALA A 75 13.01 9.09 -5.80
C ALA A 75 14.47 9.48 -5.52
N PHE A 76 14.95 9.24 -4.30
CA PHE A 76 16.34 9.47 -3.92
C PHE A 76 17.29 8.61 -4.75
N LYS A 77 17.06 7.28 -4.84
CA LYS A 77 17.83 6.38 -5.70
C LYS A 77 18.00 6.94 -7.10
N ASN A 78 16.89 7.34 -7.72
CA ASN A 78 16.91 7.84 -9.08
C ASN A 78 17.64 9.16 -9.21
N ALA A 79 17.62 10.01 -8.18
CA ALA A 79 18.27 11.32 -8.22
C ALA A 79 19.79 11.26 -8.00
N VAL A 80 20.29 10.26 -7.26
CA VAL A 80 21.72 10.14 -6.92
C VAL A 80 22.43 8.98 -7.61
N ASP A 81 21.78 8.33 -8.57
CA ASP A 81 22.30 7.16 -9.30
C ASP A 81 22.81 6.03 -8.40
N MET A 82 22.08 5.79 -7.29
CA MET A 82 22.37 4.67 -6.36
C MET A 82 22.31 3.34 -7.12
N SER A 83 23.25 2.43 -6.86
CA SER A 83 23.26 1.10 -7.47
C SER A 83 22.02 0.28 -7.13
N ASN A 84 21.69 -0.69 -7.97
CA ASN A 84 20.57 -1.61 -7.70
C ASN A 84 20.87 -2.48 -6.48
N ASP A 85 22.14 -2.83 -6.24
CA ASP A 85 22.54 -3.62 -5.06
C ASP A 85 22.31 -2.84 -3.76
N ALA A 86 22.77 -1.60 -3.66
CA ALA A 86 22.55 -0.75 -2.49
C ALA A 86 21.07 -0.51 -2.24
N TYR A 87 20.32 -0.13 -3.29
CA TYR A 87 18.87 0.11 -3.18
C TYR A 87 18.11 -1.13 -2.72
N GLY A 88 18.36 -2.28 -3.35
CA GLY A 88 17.72 -3.54 -2.98
C GLY A 88 18.10 -4.02 -1.58
N THR A 89 19.35 -3.77 -1.14
CA THR A 89 19.79 -4.07 0.23
C THR A 89 19.04 -3.23 1.26
N ILE A 90 18.95 -1.92 1.05
CA ILE A 90 18.19 -1.01 1.94
C ILE A 90 16.71 -1.41 1.98
N ASP A 91 16.12 -1.66 0.82
CA ASP A 91 14.70 -2.03 0.71
C ASP A 91 14.40 -3.39 1.34
N MET A 92 15.27 -4.38 1.17
CA MET A 92 15.15 -5.71 1.79
C MET A 92 15.11 -5.62 3.32
N TRP A 93 16.07 -4.94 3.92
CA TRP A 93 16.10 -4.79 5.38
C TRP A 93 14.89 -4.04 5.92
N GLY A 94 14.47 -2.99 5.23
CA GLY A 94 13.23 -2.28 5.56
C GLY A 94 12.00 -3.19 5.50
N ALA A 95 11.87 -3.98 4.44
CA ALA A 95 10.73 -4.87 4.25
C ALA A 95 10.70 -6.01 5.27
N VAL A 96 11.85 -6.65 5.58
CA VAL A 96 11.94 -7.67 6.64
C VAL A 96 11.52 -7.07 7.98
N THR A 97 12.08 -5.91 8.33
CA THR A 97 11.76 -5.25 9.59
C THR A 97 10.28 -4.91 9.68
N TYR A 98 9.69 -4.37 8.62
CA TYR A 98 8.26 -4.04 8.60
C TYR A 98 7.39 -5.28 8.79
N GLY A 99 7.67 -6.37 8.04
CA GLY A 99 6.91 -7.62 8.13
C GLY A 99 6.96 -8.25 9.52
N VAL A 100 8.14 -8.31 10.13
CA VAL A 100 8.31 -8.84 11.50
C VAL A 100 7.64 -7.93 12.53
N SER A 101 7.75 -6.61 12.33
CA SER A 101 7.19 -5.63 13.26
C SER A 101 5.67 -5.67 13.35
N PHE A 102 4.97 -6.07 12.30
CA PHE A 102 3.52 -6.24 12.35
C PHE A 102 3.07 -7.25 13.41
N LEU A 103 3.82 -8.34 13.58
CA LEU A 103 3.52 -9.36 14.59
C LEU A 103 3.69 -8.83 16.02
N LEU A 104 4.60 -7.87 16.22
CA LEU A 104 4.91 -7.28 17.52
C LEU A 104 4.01 -6.08 17.82
N ASN A 105 3.80 -5.22 16.83
CA ASN A 105 3.17 -3.91 17.01
C ASN A 105 1.63 -3.99 17.00
N GLY A 106 1.04 -5.07 16.48
CA GLY A 106 -0.39 -5.34 16.61
C GLY A 106 -0.83 -5.43 18.08
N PRO A 107 -0.33 -6.41 18.85
CA PRO A 107 -0.62 -6.53 20.28
C PRO A 107 -0.21 -5.30 21.11
N LEU A 108 0.88 -4.63 20.72
CA LEU A 108 1.33 -3.42 21.41
C LEU A 108 0.36 -2.26 21.18
N THR A 109 -0.20 -2.13 19.98
CA THR A 109 -1.26 -1.15 19.68
C THR A 109 -2.53 -1.41 20.48
N ASP A 110 -2.89 -2.67 20.69
CA ASP A 110 -4.03 -3.03 21.52
C ASP A 110 -3.87 -2.58 22.97
N LYS A 111 -2.64 -2.62 23.51
CA LYS A 111 -2.34 -2.18 24.87
C LYS A 111 -2.19 -0.65 25.01
N LEU A 112 -1.58 0.01 24.03
CA LEU A 112 -1.26 1.44 24.11
C LEU A 112 -2.41 2.32 23.64
N GLY A 113 -3.33 1.78 22.81
CA GLY A 113 -4.36 2.54 22.10
C GLY A 113 -3.87 3.07 20.75
N GLY A 114 -4.82 3.25 19.84
CA GLY A 114 -4.52 3.69 18.46
C GLY A 114 -3.99 5.12 18.39
N ARG A 115 -4.48 6.02 19.25
CA ARG A 115 -4.00 7.40 19.33
C ARG A 115 -2.51 7.51 19.67
N LYS A 116 -2.05 6.76 20.66
CA LYS A 116 -0.62 6.80 21.04
C LYS A 116 0.26 6.18 19.96
N THR A 117 -0.21 5.11 19.35
CA THR A 117 0.59 4.38 18.36
C THR A 117 0.66 5.08 17.01
N ILE A 118 -0.35 5.87 16.59
CA ILE A 118 -0.22 6.72 15.40
C ILE A 118 0.79 7.84 15.63
N LEU A 119 0.85 8.41 16.84
CA LEU A 119 1.87 9.40 17.21
C LEU A 119 3.28 8.79 17.20
N ILE A 120 3.45 7.57 17.73
CA ILE A 120 4.72 6.83 17.67
C ILE A 120 5.12 6.61 16.21
N ALA A 121 4.18 6.22 15.34
CA ALA A 121 4.44 6.04 13.93
C ALA A 121 4.92 7.34 13.26
N ALA A 122 4.17 8.44 13.44
CA ALA A 122 4.48 9.72 12.80
C ALA A 122 5.82 10.31 13.29
N LEU A 123 6.03 10.35 14.60
CA LEU A 123 7.24 10.93 15.19
C LEU A 123 8.47 10.05 14.94
N GLY A 124 8.34 8.72 15.11
CA GLY A 124 9.44 7.79 14.90
C GLY A 124 9.86 7.69 13.43
N ALA A 125 8.91 7.50 12.52
CA ALA A 125 9.20 7.47 11.09
C ALA A 125 9.72 8.83 10.60
N GLY A 126 9.16 9.93 11.09
CA GLY A 126 9.64 11.28 10.82
C GLY A 126 11.09 11.48 11.24
N ALA A 127 11.44 11.10 12.48
CA ALA A 127 12.81 11.21 12.99
C ALA A 127 13.80 10.38 12.15
N MET A 128 13.45 9.16 11.75
CA MET A 128 14.32 8.33 10.92
C MET A 128 14.49 8.90 9.50
N ASN A 129 13.45 9.49 8.92
CA ASN A 129 13.57 10.22 7.65
C ASN A 129 14.51 11.42 7.80
N VAL A 130 14.38 12.24 8.86
CA VAL A 130 15.31 13.35 9.11
C VAL A 130 16.76 12.84 9.21
N ALA A 131 16.99 11.73 9.92
CA ALA A 131 18.32 11.14 10.04
C ALA A 131 18.88 10.68 8.66
N MET A 132 18.05 10.06 7.80
CA MET A 132 18.44 9.73 6.43
C MET A 132 18.73 11.01 5.62
N GLY A 133 17.94 12.05 5.80
CA GLY A 133 18.18 13.36 5.16
C GLY A 133 19.50 13.98 5.55
N ILE A 134 19.86 13.97 6.84
CA ILE A 134 21.16 14.45 7.35
C ILE A 134 22.33 13.65 6.74
N LEU A 135 22.17 12.33 6.65
CA LEU A 135 23.17 11.49 6.00
C LEU A 135 23.29 11.79 4.49
N ALA A 136 22.15 12.04 3.84
CA ALA A 136 22.06 12.38 2.41
C ALA A 136 22.69 13.75 2.07
N LEU A 137 22.69 14.73 3.00
CA LEU A 137 23.32 16.04 2.80
C LEU A 137 24.84 15.94 2.56
N ARG A 138 25.47 14.85 2.98
CA ARG A 138 26.90 14.58 2.75
C ARG A 138 27.18 13.96 1.38
N GLY A 139 26.19 13.95 0.47
CA GLY A 139 26.23 13.24 -0.81
C GLY A 139 26.05 11.73 -0.65
N TRP A 140 25.62 11.07 -1.72
CA TRP A 140 25.50 9.61 -1.76
C TRP A 140 26.85 8.96 -2.10
N THR A 141 27.22 7.92 -1.39
CA THR A 141 28.33 7.02 -1.67
C THR A 141 27.94 5.61 -1.20
N GLU A 142 28.42 4.58 -1.86
CA GLU A 142 27.99 3.17 -1.60
C GLU A 142 28.36 2.68 -0.20
N ASP A 143 29.36 3.24 0.46
CA ASP A 143 29.74 2.96 1.85
C ASP A 143 28.64 3.35 2.86
N LYS A 144 27.72 4.22 2.48
CA LYS A 144 26.56 4.62 3.30
C LYS A 144 25.40 3.62 3.28
N THR A 145 25.46 2.58 2.43
CA THR A 145 24.39 1.58 2.29
C THR A 145 23.96 1.00 3.63
N LEU A 146 24.91 0.61 4.48
CA LEU A 146 24.60 0.04 5.81
C LEU A 146 23.82 1.03 6.69
N TRP A 147 24.28 2.29 6.76
CA TRP A 147 23.61 3.31 7.57
C TRP A 147 22.20 3.63 7.07
N PHE A 148 22.04 3.75 5.75
CA PHE A 148 20.69 3.90 5.16
C PHE A 148 19.81 2.67 5.44
N ALA A 149 20.35 1.45 5.35
CA ALA A 149 19.61 0.23 5.65
C ALA A 149 19.13 0.19 7.10
N LEU A 150 19.98 0.56 8.06
CA LEU A 150 19.62 0.62 9.48
C LEU A 150 18.57 1.69 9.76
N LEU A 151 18.75 2.90 9.23
CA LEU A 151 17.78 4.00 9.41
C LEU A 151 16.46 3.70 8.71
N TYR A 152 16.50 3.11 7.51
CA TYR A 152 15.30 2.72 6.79
C TYR A 152 14.57 1.56 7.46
N ALA A 153 15.29 0.58 8.00
CA ALA A 153 14.71 -0.49 8.82
C ALA A 153 14.02 0.08 10.07
N ALA A 154 14.65 1.01 10.78
CA ALA A 154 14.06 1.69 11.92
C ALA A 154 12.82 2.53 11.52
N ASN A 155 12.88 3.25 10.37
CA ASN A 155 11.73 3.92 9.81
C ASN A 155 10.57 2.95 9.58
N MET A 156 10.83 1.79 8.98
CA MET A 156 9.82 0.78 8.68
C MET A 156 9.25 0.13 9.96
N TYR A 157 10.07 -0.03 11.02
CA TYR A 157 9.57 -0.44 12.33
C TYR A 157 8.50 0.53 12.85
N PHE A 158 8.79 1.83 12.89
CA PHE A 158 7.83 2.82 13.36
C PHE A 158 6.60 2.91 12.45
N GLN A 159 6.78 2.79 11.15
CA GLN A 159 5.66 2.83 10.19
C GLN A 159 4.67 1.67 10.35
N SER A 160 5.11 0.52 10.88
CA SER A 160 4.21 -0.64 11.08
C SER A 160 3.10 -0.35 12.10
N PHE A 161 3.29 0.59 13.02
CA PHE A 161 2.21 1.06 13.89
C PHE A 161 1.10 1.78 13.13
N GLY A 162 1.40 2.44 12.02
CA GLY A 162 0.45 3.29 11.29
C GLY A 162 -0.80 2.54 10.84
N ALA A 163 -0.63 1.41 10.15
CA ALA A 163 -1.75 0.61 9.65
C ALA A 163 -2.65 0.06 10.76
N VAL A 164 -2.04 -0.45 11.84
CA VAL A 164 -2.78 -1.00 12.98
C VAL A 164 -3.52 0.11 13.74
N SER A 165 -2.88 1.28 13.89
CA SER A 165 -3.48 2.44 14.59
C SER A 165 -4.74 2.95 13.91
N ILE A 166 -4.76 3.02 12.57
CA ILE A 166 -5.93 3.45 11.80
C ILE A 166 -7.12 2.56 12.10
N VAL A 167 -6.92 1.24 12.02
CA VAL A 167 -7.99 0.28 12.28
C VAL A 167 -8.46 0.40 13.72
N LYS A 168 -7.52 0.50 14.68
CA LYS A 168 -7.83 0.58 16.11
C LYS A 168 -8.62 1.83 16.48
N VAL A 169 -8.17 3.02 16.04
CA VAL A 169 -8.88 4.28 16.31
C VAL A 169 -10.28 4.24 15.73
N ASN A 170 -10.41 3.82 14.47
CA ASN A 170 -11.69 3.96 13.78
C ASN A 170 -12.70 2.85 14.10
N ALA A 171 -12.27 1.73 14.67
CA ALA A 171 -13.16 0.65 15.08
C ALA A 171 -14.27 1.11 16.04
N SER A 172 -13.99 2.08 16.92
CA SER A 172 -14.95 2.64 17.88
C SER A 172 -15.82 3.77 17.30
N TRP A 173 -15.44 4.36 16.15
CA TRP A 173 -16.09 5.53 15.57
C TRP A 173 -17.00 5.20 14.39
N PHE A 174 -16.94 3.99 13.86
CA PHE A 174 -17.74 3.56 12.71
C PHE A 174 -18.55 2.31 13.05
N HIS A 175 -19.85 2.40 12.82
CA HIS A 175 -20.73 1.25 12.93
C HIS A 175 -20.42 0.19 11.88
N LEU A 176 -20.72 -1.07 12.15
CA LEU A 176 -20.48 -2.21 11.23
C LEU A 176 -21.03 -1.91 9.82
N ARG A 177 -22.22 -1.35 9.73
CA ARG A 177 -22.87 -0.98 8.46
C ARG A 177 -22.13 0.10 7.67
N GLU A 178 -21.35 0.96 8.34
CA GLU A 178 -20.56 2.03 7.72
C GLU A 178 -19.15 1.58 7.30
N ARG A 179 -18.72 0.36 7.61
CA ARG A 179 -17.35 -0.12 7.34
C ARG A 179 -16.98 -0.11 5.86
N GLY A 180 -17.96 -0.37 4.97
CA GLY A 180 -17.74 -0.26 3.52
C GLY A 180 -17.41 1.17 3.08
N THR A 181 -18.16 2.15 3.59
CA THR A 181 -17.91 3.59 3.35
C THR A 181 -16.55 4.01 3.91
N PHE A 182 -16.26 3.59 5.15
CA PHE A 182 -14.98 3.85 5.80
C PHE A 182 -13.81 3.26 5.00
N GLY A 183 -13.90 1.98 4.61
CA GLY A 183 -12.87 1.32 3.79
C GLY A 183 -12.63 2.03 2.46
N GLY A 184 -13.69 2.53 1.81
CA GLY A 184 -13.59 3.32 0.58
C GLY A 184 -12.84 4.65 0.80
N ILE A 185 -13.19 5.41 1.85
CA ILE A 185 -12.52 6.69 2.18
C ILE A 185 -11.04 6.45 2.49
N PHE A 186 -10.72 5.44 3.32
CA PHE A 186 -9.33 5.12 3.64
C PHE A 186 -8.56 4.56 2.45
N GLY A 187 -9.20 3.80 1.58
CA GLY A 187 -8.62 3.36 0.31
C GLY A 187 -8.17 4.53 -0.56
N VAL A 188 -8.99 5.60 -0.62
CA VAL A 188 -8.62 6.85 -1.29
C VAL A 188 -7.42 7.52 -0.62
N LEU A 189 -7.42 7.68 0.71
CA LEU A 189 -6.32 8.33 1.44
C LEU A 189 -4.99 7.56 1.31
N ILE A 190 -5.03 6.23 1.40
CA ILE A 190 -3.86 5.38 1.19
C ILE A 190 -3.33 5.54 -0.24
N SER A 191 -4.21 5.55 -1.22
CA SER A 191 -3.85 5.70 -2.63
C SER A 191 -3.26 7.09 -2.92
N LEU A 192 -3.78 8.16 -2.29
CA LEU A 192 -3.17 9.49 -2.32
C LEU A 192 -1.75 9.49 -1.75
N GLY A 193 -1.47 8.63 -0.76
CA GLY A 193 -0.12 8.44 -0.23
C GLY A 193 0.87 7.98 -1.31
N LEU A 194 0.45 7.17 -2.28
CA LEU A 194 1.28 6.78 -3.43
C LEU A 194 1.56 7.96 -4.36
N TYR A 195 0.56 8.82 -4.60
CA TYR A 195 0.76 10.05 -5.38
C TYR A 195 1.83 10.96 -4.76
N PHE A 196 1.72 11.23 -3.46
CA PHE A 196 2.73 12.02 -2.75
C PHE A 196 4.10 11.35 -2.76
N ALA A 197 4.14 10.03 -2.57
CA ALA A 197 5.37 9.27 -2.48
C ALA A 197 6.18 9.25 -3.79
N TYR A 198 5.53 9.15 -4.94
CA TYR A 198 6.22 9.07 -6.22
C TYR A 198 6.31 10.41 -6.93
N ASP A 199 5.18 11.10 -7.18
CA ASP A 199 5.18 12.30 -7.99
C ASP A 199 5.74 13.51 -7.23
N TRP A 200 5.34 13.72 -5.97
CA TRP A 200 5.88 14.82 -5.17
C TRP A 200 7.34 14.58 -4.81
N SER A 201 7.72 13.37 -4.39
CA SER A 201 9.12 13.08 -4.07
C SER A 201 10.04 13.25 -5.27
N ARG A 202 9.60 12.88 -6.48
CA ARG A 202 10.35 13.16 -7.71
C ARG A 202 10.51 14.66 -7.94
N LYS A 203 9.42 15.44 -7.86
CA LYS A 203 9.46 16.90 -8.03
C LYS A 203 10.35 17.59 -6.98
N ILE A 204 10.35 17.10 -5.74
CA ILE A 204 11.23 17.59 -4.68
C ILE A 204 12.69 17.30 -5.01
N ALA A 205 13.00 16.07 -5.43
CA ALA A 205 14.36 15.68 -5.77
C ALA A 205 14.93 16.47 -6.94
N GLU A 206 14.12 16.71 -7.98
CA GLU A 206 14.52 17.43 -9.20
C GLU A 206 14.46 18.95 -9.03
N GLY A 207 13.47 19.49 -8.30
CA GLY A 207 13.23 20.93 -8.19
C GLY A 207 13.95 21.62 -7.02
N ILE A 208 14.28 20.88 -5.94
CA ILE A 208 14.98 21.42 -4.77
C ILE A 208 16.36 20.78 -4.66
N SER A 209 16.43 19.56 -4.13
CA SER A 209 17.61 18.69 -4.18
C SER A 209 17.26 17.29 -3.62
N PRO A 210 18.04 16.24 -3.95
CA PRO A 210 17.76 14.86 -3.53
C PRO A 210 17.57 14.67 -2.01
N PRO A 211 18.36 15.27 -1.09
CA PRO A 211 18.15 15.07 0.36
C PRO A 211 16.79 15.55 0.89
N TRP A 212 16.14 16.52 0.21
CA TRP A 212 14.87 17.07 0.65
C TRP A 212 13.70 16.09 0.58
N VAL A 213 13.84 15.00 -0.17
CA VAL A 213 12.85 13.91 -0.15
C VAL A 213 12.72 13.27 1.24
N PHE A 214 13.74 13.43 2.10
CA PHE A 214 13.76 12.95 3.47
C PHE A 214 13.41 14.01 4.51
N PHE A 215 13.36 15.31 4.16
CA PHE A 215 13.00 16.39 5.09
C PHE A 215 11.54 16.82 4.96
N ILE A 216 11.00 16.89 3.74
CA ILE A 216 9.62 17.37 3.53
C ILE A 216 8.56 16.42 4.14
N PRO A 217 8.60 15.10 3.95
CA PRO A 217 7.63 14.21 4.58
C PRO A 217 7.59 14.32 6.11
N PRO A 218 8.74 14.31 6.85
CA PRO A 218 8.70 14.48 8.29
C PRO A 218 8.20 15.84 8.76
N MET A 219 8.44 16.93 8.05
CA MET A 219 7.85 18.23 8.41
C MET A 219 6.33 18.15 8.44
N ILE A 220 5.74 17.51 7.44
CA ILE A 220 4.28 17.31 7.36
C ILE A 220 3.82 16.32 8.44
N LEU A 221 4.56 15.20 8.65
CA LEU A 221 4.24 14.22 9.69
C LEU A 221 4.26 14.81 11.09
N PHE A 222 5.21 15.71 11.41
CA PHE A 222 5.25 16.38 12.69
C PHE A 222 4.08 17.35 12.88
N ALA A 223 3.70 18.09 11.83
CA ALA A 223 2.51 18.93 11.87
C ALA A 223 1.22 18.10 12.06
N LEU A 224 1.11 16.97 11.35
CA LEU A 224 -0.01 16.04 11.50
C LEU A 224 0.00 15.36 12.88
N ALA A 225 1.17 15.02 13.43
CA ALA A 225 1.27 14.49 14.80
C ALA A 225 0.71 15.47 15.84
N VAL A 226 0.94 16.78 15.66
CA VAL A 226 0.29 17.81 16.50
C VAL A 226 -1.23 17.77 16.32
N ALA A 227 -1.72 17.68 15.09
CA ALA A 227 -3.16 17.56 14.82
C ALA A 227 -3.74 16.27 15.43
N ASP A 228 -3.06 15.13 15.29
CA ASP A 228 -3.46 13.87 15.90
C ASP A 228 -3.49 13.96 17.43
N PHE A 229 -2.51 14.60 18.03
CA PHE A 229 -2.45 14.82 19.48
C PHE A 229 -3.62 15.66 19.97
N ILE A 230 -4.00 16.71 19.24
CA ILE A 230 -5.09 17.63 19.62
C ILE A 230 -6.45 16.96 19.42
N TRP A 231 -6.70 16.36 18.26
CA TRP A 231 -8.05 15.99 17.84
C TRP A 231 -8.37 14.50 17.96
N VAL A 232 -7.40 13.61 17.78
CA VAL A 232 -7.68 12.17 17.77
C VAL A 232 -7.95 11.63 19.16
N ARG A 233 -8.99 10.80 19.27
CA ARG A 233 -9.38 10.07 20.48
C ARG A 233 -9.70 8.63 20.11
N ASP A 234 -9.40 7.68 21.01
CA ASP A 234 -9.64 6.27 20.76
C ASP A 234 -11.12 5.90 20.76
N THR A 235 -11.94 6.60 21.59
CA THR A 235 -13.38 6.38 21.67
C THR A 235 -14.17 7.67 21.54
N PRO A 236 -15.47 7.63 21.16
CA PRO A 236 -16.35 8.78 21.19
C PRO A 236 -16.48 9.39 22.61
N ALA A 237 -16.51 8.56 23.67
CA ALA A 237 -16.59 9.04 25.05
C ALA A 237 -15.37 9.89 25.44
N ASP A 238 -14.16 9.50 25.02
CA ASP A 238 -12.95 10.29 25.23
C ASP A 238 -13.01 11.67 24.55
N ALA A 239 -13.91 11.82 23.59
CA ALA A 239 -14.15 13.07 22.86
C ALA A 239 -15.38 13.85 23.39
N GLY A 240 -15.95 13.44 24.50
CA GLY A 240 -17.17 14.04 25.07
C GLY A 240 -18.45 13.73 24.29
N GLN A 241 -18.45 12.71 23.45
CA GLN A 241 -19.62 12.22 22.73
C GLN A 241 -20.22 11.00 23.44
N LYS A 242 -21.50 10.72 23.19
CA LYS A 242 -22.11 9.49 23.69
C LYS A 242 -21.54 8.29 22.93
N ASP A 243 -21.04 7.29 23.66
CA ASP A 243 -20.67 6.02 23.06
C ASP A 243 -21.90 5.31 22.47
N PHE A 244 -21.68 4.55 21.42
CA PHE A 244 -22.67 3.69 20.80
C PHE A 244 -22.08 2.29 20.60
N ASP A 245 -22.94 1.30 20.50
CA ASP A 245 -22.51 -0.03 20.12
C ASP A 245 -22.16 -0.02 18.61
N PRO A 246 -20.88 -0.20 18.20
CA PRO A 246 -20.52 -0.22 16.80
C PRO A 246 -21.03 -1.46 16.06
N GLU A 247 -21.85 -2.30 16.69
CA GLU A 247 -22.25 -3.64 16.27
C GLU A 247 -21.07 -4.41 15.70
N ASP A 248 -20.83 -5.56 16.18
CA ASP A 248 -19.66 -6.28 15.75
C ASP A 248 -20.06 -7.53 14.99
N ALA A 249 -19.51 -7.71 13.80
CA ALA A 249 -19.58 -8.97 13.08
C ALA A 249 -18.79 -10.04 13.84
N SER A 250 -19.35 -10.51 14.98
CA SER A 250 -18.72 -11.59 15.72
C SER A 250 -18.82 -12.86 14.88
N SER A 251 -17.73 -13.57 14.77
CA SER A 251 -17.67 -14.93 14.22
C SER A 251 -18.36 -15.97 15.10
N GLY A 252 -19.22 -15.56 16.05
CA GLY A 252 -19.85 -16.48 17.00
C GLY A 252 -18.89 -17.03 18.07
N ASP A 253 -17.69 -16.53 18.17
CA ASP A 253 -16.66 -17.00 19.11
C ASP A 253 -16.97 -16.43 20.52
N THR A 254 -17.77 -17.17 21.30
CA THR A 254 -18.21 -16.82 22.67
C THR A 254 -17.21 -17.27 23.76
N GLY A 255 -16.08 -17.89 23.36
CA GLY A 255 -15.06 -18.39 24.29
C GLY A 255 -14.27 -17.27 25.01
N PRO A 256 -13.50 -17.60 26.07
CA PRO A 256 -12.62 -16.65 26.72
C PRO A 256 -11.57 -16.11 25.75
N PRO A 257 -11.08 -14.86 25.94
CA PRO A 257 -10.07 -14.28 25.04
C PRO A 257 -8.79 -15.14 25.08
N LEU A 258 -8.41 -15.65 23.91
CA LEU A 258 -7.14 -16.37 23.76
C LEU A 258 -5.96 -15.39 23.82
N GLY A 259 -4.86 -15.81 24.42
CA GLY A 259 -3.62 -15.04 24.36
C GLY A 259 -3.08 -14.92 22.92
N VAL A 260 -2.40 -13.84 22.62
CA VAL A 260 -1.88 -13.52 21.27
C VAL A 260 -1.12 -14.69 20.64
N LEU A 261 -0.28 -15.39 21.43
CA LEU A 261 0.50 -16.53 20.94
C LEU A 261 -0.40 -17.72 20.56
N ALA A 262 -1.46 -17.98 21.33
CA ALA A 262 -2.41 -19.04 21.04
C ALA A 262 -3.20 -18.73 19.75
N VAL A 263 -3.59 -17.46 19.56
CA VAL A 263 -4.23 -16.99 18.33
C VAL A 263 -3.30 -17.12 17.13
N ALA A 264 -2.06 -16.65 17.25
CA ALA A 264 -1.05 -16.76 16.19
C ALA A 264 -0.81 -18.25 15.82
N LYS A 265 -0.68 -19.13 16.82
CA LYS A 265 -0.55 -20.59 16.58
C LYS A 265 -1.76 -21.16 15.84
N ARG A 266 -2.98 -20.82 16.27
CA ARG A 266 -4.23 -21.27 15.63
C ARG A 266 -4.31 -20.80 14.16
N MET A 267 -3.87 -19.55 13.88
CA MET A 267 -3.87 -19.01 12.53
C MET A 267 -2.78 -19.62 11.65
N LEU A 268 -1.57 -19.77 12.16
CA LEU A 268 -0.48 -20.43 11.44
C LEU A 268 -0.67 -21.94 11.26
N THR A 269 -1.66 -22.54 11.89
CA THR A 269 -2.08 -23.94 11.66
C THR A 269 -3.34 -24.05 10.78
N SER A 270 -3.98 -22.93 10.43
CA SER A 270 -5.15 -22.92 9.53
C SER A 270 -4.71 -23.01 8.07
N PRO A 271 -5.07 -24.07 7.32
CA PRO A 271 -4.67 -24.21 5.92
C PRO A 271 -5.14 -23.05 5.04
N ILE A 272 -6.34 -22.52 5.28
CA ILE A 272 -6.90 -21.41 4.51
C ILE A 272 -6.09 -20.13 4.75
N ILE A 273 -5.76 -19.84 6.00
CA ILE A 273 -4.97 -18.63 6.34
C ILE A 273 -3.56 -18.73 5.77
N LEU A 274 -2.95 -19.92 5.85
CA LEU A 274 -1.62 -20.13 5.25
C LEU A 274 -1.63 -19.96 3.73
N VAL A 275 -2.67 -20.47 3.05
CA VAL A 275 -2.79 -20.25 1.59
C VAL A 275 -2.99 -18.77 1.29
N ILE A 276 -3.84 -18.05 2.02
CA ILE A 276 -4.05 -16.61 1.84
C ILE A 276 -2.74 -15.85 2.11
N ALA A 277 -2.02 -16.16 3.17
CA ALA A 277 -0.73 -15.57 3.48
C ALA A 277 0.30 -15.84 2.37
N ALA A 278 0.33 -17.04 1.80
CA ALA A 278 1.20 -17.37 0.68
C ALA A 278 0.79 -16.63 -0.60
N VAL A 279 -0.51 -16.47 -0.89
CA VAL A 279 -1.00 -15.61 -1.98
C VAL A 279 -0.53 -14.17 -1.76
N GLU A 280 -0.66 -13.64 -0.55
CA GLU A 280 -0.23 -12.29 -0.22
C GLU A 280 1.29 -12.11 -0.23
N PHE A 281 2.08 -13.15 0.04
CA PHE A 281 3.54 -13.13 -0.19
C PHE A 281 3.85 -12.80 -1.66
N PHE A 282 3.22 -13.49 -2.60
CA PHE A 282 3.41 -13.21 -4.03
C PHE A 282 2.81 -11.86 -4.44
N SER A 283 1.72 -11.42 -3.80
CA SER A 283 1.18 -10.08 -3.97
C SER A 283 2.21 -9.01 -3.60
N GLY A 284 2.87 -9.14 -2.45
CA GLY A 284 3.94 -8.25 -2.01
C GLY A 284 5.12 -8.22 -2.97
N PHE A 285 5.56 -9.40 -3.45
CA PHE A 285 6.60 -9.53 -4.44
C PHE A 285 6.26 -8.75 -5.72
N LEU A 286 5.12 -9.05 -6.34
CA LEU A 286 4.69 -8.46 -7.60
C LEU A 286 4.43 -6.96 -7.50
N ARG A 287 3.74 -6.53 -6.44
CA ARG A 287 3.40 -5.13 -6.20
C ARG A 287 4.65 -4.26 -6.15
N ASN A 288 5.63 -4.63 -5.35
CA ASN A 288 6.84 -3.84 -5.19
C ASN A 288 7.78 -3.96 -6.39
N ALA A 289 7.82 -5.12 -7.07
CA ALA A 289 8.56 -5.29 -8.32
C ALA A 289 8.07 -4.35 -9.43
N ILE A 290 6.78 -4.00 -9.45
CA ILE A 290 6.21 -3.05 -10.40
C ILE A 290 6.38 -1.62 -9.88
N MET A 291 5.86 -1.34 -8.68
CA MET A 291 5.73 0.03 -8.18
C MET A 291 7.08 0.72 -8.00
N LYS A 292 8.10 0.00 -7.56
CA LYS A 292 9.44 0.56 -7.29
C LYS A 292 10.36 0.51 -8.50
N TRP A 293 10.29 -0.53 -9.31
CA TRP A 293 11.26 -0.74 -10.38
C TRP A 293 10.86 -0.13 -11.72
N TYR A 294 9.58 0.12 -11.96
CA TYR A 294 9.18 0.84 -13.17
C TYR A 294 9.76 2.27 -13.26
N PRO A 295 9.76 3.09 -12.19
CA PRO A 295 10.46 4.39 -12.23
C PRO A 295 11.98 4.27 -12.44
N VAL A 296 12.61 3.20 -11.94
CA VAL A 296 14.04 2.92 -12.16
C VAL A 296 14.29 2.57 -13.63
N PHE A 297 13.48 1.65 -14.19
CA PHE A 297 13.49 1.31 -15.62
C PHE A 297 13.32 2.57 -16.49
N ALA A 298 12.29 3.36 -16.20
CA ALA A 298 11.98 4.54 -17.00
C ALA A 298 13.10 5.59 -16.99
N LYS A 299 13.78 5.76 -15.84
CA LYS A 299 14.95 6.62 -15.77
C LYS A 299 16.12 6.06 -16.54
N ALA A 300 16.46 4.79 -16.32
CA ALA A 300 17.63 4.16 -16.94
C ALA A 300 17.53 4.13 -18.48
N THR A 301 16.33 3.89 -19.01
CA THR A 301 16.04 3.85 -20.45
C THR A 301 15.73 5.21 -21.09
N GLY A 302 15.76 6.29 -20.30
CA GLY A 302 15.57 7.67 -20.82
C GLY A 302 14.12 8.06 -21.11
N ILE A 303 13.13 7.27 -20.70
CA ILE A 303 11.69 7.57 -20.93
C ILE A 303 10.99 8.24 -19.74
N LYS A 304 11.75 8.67 -18.72
CA LYS A 304 11.22 9.18 -17.45
C LYS A 304 10.24 10.36 -17.58
N ASP A 305 10.36 11.15 -18.66
CA ASP A 305 9.57 12.35 -18.91
C ASP A 305 8.35 12.10 -19.81
N THR A 306 8.16 10.86 -20.28
CA THR A 306 6.92 10.47 -20.98
C THR A 306 5.74 10.40 -20.01
N PHE A 307 4.51 10.39 -20.52
CA PHE A 307 3.30 10.55 -19.71
C PHE A 307 3.22 9.58 -18.52
N VAL A 308 3.43 8.29 -18.72
CA VAL A 308 3.24 7.29 -17.66
C VAL A 308 4.26 7.42 -16.53
N PRO A 309 5.60 7.43 -16.79
CA PRO A 309 6.56 7.63 -15.71
C PRO A 309 6.48 9.01 -15.07
N ALA A 310 6.16 10.05 -15.85
CA ALA A 310 6.03 11.42 -15.35
C ALA A 310 4.87 11.59 -14.36
N ASN A 311 3.83 10.76 -14.47
CA ASN A 311 2.62 10.76 -13.64
C ASN A 311 2.43 9.41 -12.91
N TRP A 312 3.52 8.74 -12.56
CA TRP A 312 3.47 7.39 -12.02
C TRP A 312 2.67 7.29 -10.72
N GLY A 313 2.88 8.23 -9.79
CA GLY A 313 2.15 8.29 -8.53
C GLY A 313 0.66 8.53 -8.72
N MET A 314 0.27 9.43 -9.64
CA MET A 314 -1.14 9.64 -10.01
C MET A 314 -1.76 8.36 -10.55
N LEU A 315 -1.10 7.69 -11.48
CA LEU A 315 -1.62 6.45 -12.09
C LEU A 315 -1.71 5.31 -11.09
N LEU A 316 -0.75 5.19 -10.16
CA LEU A 316 -0.83 4.25 -9.05
C LEU A 316 -1.99 4.58 -8.10
N CYS A 317 -2.23 5.87 -7.82
CA CYS A 317 -3.37 6.29 -7.02
C CYS A 317 -4.69 5.87 -7.68
N CYS A 318 -4.85 6.16 -8.97
CA CYS A 318 -6.02 5.73 -9.73
C CYS A 318 -6.17 4.19 -9.75
N ALA A 319 -5.07 3.48 -10.01
CA ALA A 319 -5.06 2.02 -10.03
C ALA A 319 -5.42 1.42 -8.65
N GLY A 320 -4.95 2.03 -7.57
CA GLY A 320 -5.27 1.62 -6.20
C GLY A 320 -6.75 1.78 -5.86
N ILE A 321 -7.32 2.95 -6.17
CA ILE A 321 -8.73 3.24 -5.93
C ILE A 321 -9.62 2.33 -6.78
N LEU A 322 -9.36 2.28 -8.09
CA LEU A 322 -10.17 1.51 -9.03
C LEU A 322 -9.99 0.00 -8.85
N GLY A 323 -8.77 -0.46 -8.58
CA GLY A 323 -8.47 -1.88 -8.40
C GLY A 323 -9.20 -2.48 -7.20
N GLY A 324 -9.18 -1.79 -6.04
CA GLY A 324 -9.93 -2.23 -4.87
C GLY A 324 -11.44 -2.24 -5.10
N MET A 325 -11.97 -1.21 -5.76
CA MET A 325 -13.39 -1.11 -6.09
C MET A 325 -13.83 -2.21 -7.06
N LEU A 326 -13.08 -2.41 -8.15
CA LEU A 326 -13.38 -3.44 -9.14
C LEU A 326 -13.29 -4.86 -8.56
N ALA A 327 -12.25 -5.14 -7.76
CA ALA A 327 -12.12 -6.43 -7.09
C ALA A 327 -13.33 -6.72 -6.17
N GLY A 328 -13.77 -5.71 -5.42
CA GLY A 328 -14.96 -5.82 -4.57
C GLY A 328 -16.24 -6.06 -5.37
N VAL A 329 -16.50 -5.26 -6.39
CA VAL A 329 -17.69 -5.39 -7.26
C VAL A 329 -17.72 -6.75 -7.96
N ILE A 330 -16.61 -7.20 -8.55
CA ILE A 330 -16.51 -8.51 -9.20
C ILE A 330 -16.76 -9.63 -8.17
N SER A 331 -16.15 -9.51 -6.97
CA SER A 331 -16.35 -10.49 -5.92
C SER A 331 -17.83 -10.64 -5.52
N ASP A 332 -18.51 -9.53 -5.31
CA ASP A 332 -19.84 -9.53 -4.73
C ASP A 332 -20.92 -9.85 -5.78
N HIS A 333 -20.83 -9.32 -7.00
CA HIS A 333 -21.86 -9.47 -8.02
C HIS A 333 -21.63 -10.67 -8.94
N VAL A 334 -20.37 -11.06 -9.22
CA VAL A 334 -20.10 -12.17 -10.15
C VAL A 334 -19.86 -13.47 -9.40
N PHE A 335 -19.16 -13.40 -8.26
CA PHE A 335 -18.76 -14.62 -7.54
C PHE A 335 -19.42 -14.80 -6.18
N GLY A 336 -20.48 -14.05 -5.84
CA GLY A 336 -21.21 -14.19 -4.58
C GLY A 336 -20.35 -14.05 -3.34
N SER A 337 -19.52 -13.02 -3.28
CA SER A 337 -18.56 -12.68 -2.22
C SER A 337 -17.45 -13.72 -2.00
N ARG A 338 -17.15 -14.56 -3.00
CA ARG A 338 -15.99 -15.46 -2.97
C ARG A 338 -14.74 -14.71 -3.42
N ARG A 339 -13.71 -14.72 -2.58
CA ARG A 339 -12.47 -13.96 -2.81
C ARG A 339 -11.48 -14.69 -3.72
N GLY A 340 -11.42 -16.04 -3.64
CA GLY A 340 -10.52 -16.87 -4.43
C GLY A 340 -10.63 -16.69 -5.95
N PRO A 341 -11.84 -16.75 -6.54
CA PRO A 341 -12.03 -16.57 -7.98
C PRO A 341 -11.52 -15.20 -8.48
N VAL A 342 -11.78 -14.11 -7.73
CA VAL A 342 -11.34 -12.78 -8.11
C VAL A 342 -9.81 -12.68 -8.02
N ALA A 343 -9.21 -13.17 -6.94
CA ALA A 343 -7.76 -13.22 -6.82
C ALA A 343 -7.13 -13.99 -7.98
N SER A 344 -7.70 -15.15 -8.36
CA SER A 344 -7.24 -15.95 -9.50
C SER A 344 -7.32 -15.18 -10.82
N LEU A 345 -8.42 -14.47 -11.07
CA LEU A 345 -8.58 -13.64 -12.27
C LEU A 345 -7.52 -12.54 -12.34
N LEU A 346 -7.29 -11.83 -11.23
CA LEU A 346 -6.33 -10.74 -11.15
C LEU A 346 -4.88 -11.23 -11.27
N TYR A 347 -4.54 -12.39 -10.67
CA TYR A 347 -3.23 -13.03 -10.88
C TYR A 347 -3.04 -13.54 -12.31
N GLY A 348 -4.11 -14.02 -12.96
CA GLY A 348 -4.10 -14.32 -14.40
C GLY A 348 -3.77 -13.09 -15.24
N GLY A 349 -4.33 -11.93 -14.89
CA GLY A 349 -3.99 -10.64 -15.49
C GLY A 349 -2.52 -10.25 -15.28
N MET A 350 -1.96 -10.53 -14.08
CA MET A 350 -0.54 -10.30 -13.78
C MET A 350 0.36 -11.19 -14.63
N LEU A 351 0.03 -12.48 -14.77
CA LEU A 351 0.80 -13.43 -15.57
C LEU A 351 0.77 -13.05 -17.06
N ALA A 352 -0.41 -12.73 -17.60
CA ALA A 352 -0.55 -12.25 -18.97
C ALA A 352 0.22 -10.93 -19.18
N GLY A 353 0.08 -9.98 -18.22
CA GLY A 353 0.81 -8.72 -18.24
C GLY A 353 2.32 -8.90 -18.26
N SER A 354 2.86 -9.86 -17.49
CA SER A 354 4.30 -10.18 -17.51
C SER A 354 4.75 -10.63 -18.89
N GLY A 355 3.95 -11.46 -19.58
CA GLY A 355 4.21 -11.86 -20.97
C GLY A 355 4.19 -10.68 -21.94
N VAL A 356 3.22 -9.78 -21.79
CA VAL A 356 3.12 -8.57 -22.64
C VAL A 356 4.28 -7.62 -22.38
N VAL A 357 4.68 -7.40 -21.11
CA VAL A 357 5.88 -6.60 -20.78
C VAL A 357 7.12 -7.19 -21.46
N ALA A 358 7.30 -8.51 -21.42
CA ALA A 358 8.48 -9.15 -22.02
C ALA A 358 8.64 -8.85 -23.52
N VAL A 359 7.53 -8.75 -24.25
CA VAL A 359 7.55 -8.47 -25.72
C VAL A 359 7.44 -6.98 -26.06
N THR A 360 7.19 -6.11 -25.08
CA THR A 360 6.97 -4.66 -25.30
C THR A 360 8.01 -3.77 -24.62
N LEU A 361 9.08 -4.33 -24.05
CA LEU A 361 10.09 -3.61 -23.24
C LEU A 361 10.66 -2.34 -23.93
N GLY A 362 10.93 -2.40 -25.23
CA GLY A 362 11.41 -1.25 -26.00
C GLY A 362 10.31 -0.34 -26.54
N GLY A 363 9.03 -0.62 -26.24
CA GLY A 363 7.90 0.06 -26.84
C GLY A 363 7.14 0.98 -25.88
N PRO A 364 6.27 1.84 -26.43
CA PRO A 364 5.50 2.81 -25.61
C PRO A 364 4.39 2.17 -24.78
N LEU A 365 4.09 0.89 -25.00
CA LEU A 365 3.01 0.16 -24.30
C LEU A 365 3.42 -0.30 -22.91
N VAL A 366 4.70 -0.50 -22.64
CA VAL A 366 5.19 -1.07 -21.38
C VAL A 366 4.63 -0.32 -20.16
N GLY A 367 4.59 1.02 -20.21
CA GLY A 367 4.06 1.83 -19.12
C GLY A 367 2.58 1.56 -18.84
N TRP A 368 1.76 1.46 -19.86
CA TRP A 368 0.33 1.21 -19.71
C TRP A 368 0.04 -0.22 -19.21
N VAL A 369 0.82 -1.20 -19.68
CA VAL A 369 0.70 -2.58 -19.20
C VAL A 369 1.00 -2.65 -17.69
N VAL A 370 2.06 -2.00 -17.22
CA VAL A 370 2.39 -1.99 -15.78
C VAL A 370 1.37 -1.22 -14.95
N VAL A 371 0.67 -0.20 -15.51
CA VAL A 371 -0.48 0.44 -14.83
C VAL A 371 -1.62 -0.56 -14.64
N VAL A 372 -1.98 -1.32 -15.69
CA VAL A 372 -3.02 -2.37 -15.58
C VAL A 372 -2.61 -3.46 -14.59
N MET A 373 -1.34 -3.89 -14.63
CA MET A 373 -0.81 -4.84 -13.65
C MET A 373 -0.88 -4.27 -12.22
N SER A 374 -0.59 -2.98 -12.02
CA SER A 374 -0.74 -2.32 -10.72
C SER A 374 -2.17 -2.34 -10.22
N LEU A 375 -3.15 -2.09 -11.10
CA LEU A 375 -4.57 -2.19 -10.76
C LEU A 375 -4.92 -3.62 -10.31
N CYS A 376 -4.47 -4.64 -11.03
CA CYS A 376 -4.71 -6.04 -10.67
C CYS A 376 -4.14 -6.37 -9.29
N ILE A 377 -2.87 -6.06 -9.05
CA ILE A 377 -2.19 -6.49 -7.82
C ILE A 377 -2.61 -5.69 -6.59
N ILE A 378 -2.89 -4.38 -6.72
CA ILE A 378 -3.43 -3.58 -5.62
C ILE A 378 -4.85 -4.04 -5.29
N GLY A 379 -5.64 -4.43 -6.29
CA GLY A 379 -6.96 -5.03 -6.11
C GLY A 379 -6.92 -6.34 -5.33
N VAL A 380 -5.97 -7.24 -5.63
CA VAL A 380 -5.74 -8.47 -4.85
C VAL A 380 -5.44 -8.13 -3.40
N HIS A 381 -4.43 -7.29 -3.17
CA HIS A 381 -4.00 -6.92 -1.83
C HIS A 381 -5.11 -6.26 -1.01
N GLY A 382 -5.82 -5.29 -1.57
CA GLY A 382 -6.92 -4.62 -0.86
C GLY A 382 -8.06 -5.56 -0.47
N MET A 383 -8.34 -6.57 -1.32
CA MET A 383 -9.37 -7.57 -1.05
C MET A 383 -8.93 -8.61 -0.04
N LEU A 384 -7.71 -9.13 -0.14
CA LEU A 384 -7.25 -10.25 0.71
C LEU A 384 -6.72 -9.75 2.06
N SER A 385 -5.90 -8.73 2.10
CA SER A 385 -5.39 -8.17 3.36
C SER A 385 -6.52 -7.57 4.20
N GLY A 386 -7.40 -6.76 3.59
CA GLY A 386 -8.49 -6.11 4.31
C GLY A 386 -9.65 -7.06 4.65
N THR A 387 -10.29 -7.62 3.63
CA THR A 387 -11.58 -8.32 3.78
C THR A 387 -11.41 -9.76 4.24
N ALA A 388 -10.46 -10.51 3.64
CA ALA A 388 -10.27 -11.91 4.02
C ALA A 388 -9.73 -12.06 5.43
N SER A 389 -8.92 -11.12 5.93
CA SER A 389 -8.47 -11.11 7.33
C SER A 389 -9.65 -11.01 8.31
N MET A 390 -10.65 -10.21 7.97
CA MET A 390 -11.88 -10.11 8.77
C MET A 390 -12.75 -11.36 8.63
N ASP A 391 -12.86 -11.91 7.42
CA ASP A 391 -13.69 -13.09 7.13
C ASP A 391 -13.19 -14.34 7.85
N PHE A 392 -11.86 -14.51 7.98
CA PHE A 392 -11.24 -15.73 8.53
C PHE A 392 -10.61 -15.55 9.92
N GLY A 393 -10.25 -14.33 10.32
CA GLY A 393 -9.68 -14.02 11.63
C GLY A 393 -10.73 -13.88 12.74
N GLY A 394 -11.95 -13.53 12.36
CA GLY A 394 -13.00 -13.16 13.31
C GLY A 394 -12.67 -11.86 14.07
N ARG A 395 -13.67 -11.33 14.78
CA ARG A 395 -13.61 -10.03 15.47
C ARG A 395 -12.42 -9.87 16.43
N ARG A 396 -12.24 -10.87 17.29
CA ARG A 396 -11.26 -10.80 18.40
C ARG A 396 -9.82 -10.94 17.93
N ASN A 397 -9.62 -11.51 16.74
CA ASN A 397 -8.31 -11.93 16.25
C ASN A 397 -7.93 -11.25 14.94
N VAL A 398 -8.74 -10.28 14.47
CA VAL A 398 -8.49 -9.55 13.22
C VAL A 398 -7.09 -8.92 13.20
N GLY A 399 -6.65 -8.29 14.30
CA GLY A 399 -5.33 -7.69 14.37
C GLY A 399 -4.19 -8.69 14.17
N VAL A 400 -4.31 -9.88 14.76
CA VAL A 400 -3.30 -10.95 14.58
C VAL A 400 -3.37 -11.53 13.17
N ALA A 401 -4.58 -11.70 12.60
CA ALA A 401 -4.77 -12.19 11.23
C ALA A 401 -4.18 -11.22 10.21
N VAL A 402 -4.52 -9.93 10.32
CA VAL A 402 -3.94 -8.86 9.49
C VAL A 402 -2.41 -8.85 9.65
N GLY A 403 -1.92 -8.91 10.89
CA GLY A 403 -0.48 -8.91 11.16
C GLY A 403 0.26 -10.08 10.50
N ILE A 404 -0.32 -11.28 10.51
CA ILE A 404 0.25 -12.45 9.83
C ILE A 404 0.20 -12.26 8.32
N ILE A 405 -0.97 -11.94 7.75
CA ILE A 405 -1.17 -11.83 6.32
C ILE A 405 -0.29 -10.70 5.74
N ASP A 406 -0.32 -9.52 6.34
CA ASP A 406 0.52 -8.40 5.92
C ASP A 406 2.01 -8.64 6.19
N GLY A 407 2.35 -9.37 7.25
CA GLY A 407 3.72 -9.84 7.49
C GLY A 407 4.26 -10.61 6.28
N PHE A 408 3.48 -11.56 5.74
CA PHE A 408 3.84 -12.31 4.52
C PHE A 408 3.95 -11.42 3.28
N VAL A 409 3.11 -10.40 3.12
CA VAL A 409 3.25 -9.40 2.03
C VAL A 409 4.63 -8.77 2.05
N TYR A 410 5.11 -8.35 3.22
CA TYR A 410 6.41 -7.70 3.33
C TYR A 410 7.59 -8.66 3.27
N LEU A 411 7.42 -9.91 3.67
CA LEU A 411 8.40 -10.97 3.37
C LEU A 411 8.51 -11.21 1.86
N GLY A 412 7.39 -11.19 1.14
CA GLY A 412 7.38 -11.20 -0.34
C GLY A 412 8.09 -9.99 -0.94
N THR A 413 7.88 -8.81 -0.37
CA THR A 413 8.62 -7.59 -0.75
C THR A 413 10.12 -7.73 -0.51
N ALA A 414 10.55 -8.32 0.60
CA ALA A 414 11.96 -8.56 0.89
C ALA A 414 12.58 -9.55 -0.09
N ALA A 415 11.86 -10.64 -0.40
CA ALA A 415 12.29 -11.60 -1.41
C ALA A 415 12.42 -10.95 -2.80
N GLN A 416 11.48 -10.07 -3.17
CA GLN A 416 11.54 -9.28 -4.40
C GLN A 416 12.77 -8.38 -4.43
N ALA A 417 13.03 -7.62 -3.36
CA ALA A 417 14.17 -6.71 -3.28
C ALA A 417 15.50 -7.48 -3.43
N LEU A 418 15.61 -8.63 -2.74
CA LEU A 418 16.77 -9.51 -2.84
C LEU A 418 16.94 -10.10 -4.24
N THR A 419 15.84 -10.52 -4.89
CA THR A 419 15.91 -11.10 -6.24
C THR A 419 16.28 -10.04 -7.27
N LEU A 420 15.54 -8.92 -7.30
CA LEU A 420 15.69 -7.96 -8.39
C LEU A 420 16.99 -7.16 -8.33
N LYS A 421 17.59 -6.94 -7.15
CA LYS A 421 18.90 -6.30 -7.07
C LYS A 421 20.01 -7.09 -7.76
N HIS A 422 19.86 -8.41 -7.89
CA HIS A 422 20.86 -9.28 -8.52
C HIS A 422 20.59 -9.59 -9.99
N VAL A 423 19.31 -9.54 -10.42
CA VAL A 423 18.95 -9.98 -11.78
C VAL A 423 18.70 -8.83 -12.74
N LEU A 424 18.44 -7.61 -12.23
CA LEU A 424 18.19 -6.46 -13.09
C LEU A 424 19.49 -5.80 -13.55
N PRO A 425 19.52 -5.27 -14.78
CA PRO A 425 20.70 -4.59 -15.31
C PRO A 425 20.96 -3.30 -14.52
N ASP A 426 22.25 -2.96 -14.34
CA ASP A 426 22.71 -1.73 -13.69
C ASP A 426 23.71 -0.98 -14.58
N GLY A 427 23.97 0.28 -14.26
CA GLY A 427 24.93 1.12 -14.98
C GLY A 427 24.62 1.24 -16.48
N PRO A 428 25.64 1.18 -17.36
CA PRO A 428 25.47 1.32 -18.81
C PRO A 428 24.55 0.27 -19.45
N ALA A 429 24.54 -0.96 -18.94
CA ALA A 429 23.69 -2.03 -19.45
C ALA A 429 22.18 -1.73 -19.26
N ALA A 430 21.81 -0.99 -18.24
CA ALA A 430 20.43 -0.64 -17.97
C ALA A 430 19.83 0.37 -18.98
N ARG A 431 20.64 1.00 -19.82
CA ARG A 431 20.18 1.98 -20.84
C ARG A 431 19.42 1.30 -21.97
N ASP A 432 19.74 0.05 -22.29
CA ASP A 432 19.02 -0.72 -23.29
C ASP A 432 17.79 -1.39 -22.63
N PRO A 433 16.56 -1.03 -23.07
CA PRO A 433 15.33 -1.64 -22.54
C PRO A 433 15.32 -3.17 -22.66
N HIS A 434 15.94 -3.74 -23.69
CA HIS A 434 15.95 -5.19 -23.91
C HIS A 434 16.73 -5.93 -22.83
N ASN A 435 17.72 -5.34 -22.20
CA ASN A 435 18.44 -5.94 -21.07
C ASN A 435 17.58 -6.13 -19.83
N TRP A 436 16.42 -5.47 -19.76
CA TRP A 436 15.45 -5.64 -18.68
C TRP A 436 14.55 -6.88 -18.83
N TRP A 437 14.81 -7.74 -19.80
CA TRP A 437 14.02 -8.97 -20.00
C TRP A 437 13.93 -9.85 -18.74
N THR A 438 14.91 -9.78 -17.86
CA THR A 438 14.93 -10.49 -16.57
C THR A 438 13.83 -10.01 -15.63
N TRP A 439 13.34 -8.75 -15.78
CA TRP A 439 12.28 -8.19 -14.96
C TRP A 439 10.94 -8.94 -15.16
N PRO A 440 10.32 -8.99 -16.34
CA PRO A 440 9.10 -9.77 -16.55
C PRO A 440 9.30 -11.27 -16.31
N VAL A 441 10.49 -11.82 -16.57
CA VAL A 441 10.82 -13.22 -16.25
C VAL A 441 10.79 -13.50 -14.76
N ALA A 442 11.24 -12.57 -13.92
CA ALA A 442 11.14 -12.70 -12.47
C ALA A 442 9.68 -12.55 -11.95
N LEU A 443 8.85 -11.77 -12.65
CA LEU A 443 7.43 -11.58 -12.29
C LEU A 443 6.58 -12.81 -12.61
N ALA A 444 6.82 -13.48 -13.74
CA ALA A 444 5.96 -14.55 -14.23
C ALA A 444 5.82 -15.75 -13.27
N PRO A 445 6.90 -16.30 -12.66
CA PRO A 445 6.78 -17.38 -11.68
C PRO A 445 5.98 -16.96 -10.43
N ALA A 446 6.19 -15.74 -9.95
CA ALA A 446 5.45 -15.21 -8.79
C ALA A 446 3.96 -15.07 -9.11
N ALA A 447 3.62 -14.58 -10.31
CA ALA A 447 2.24 -14.47 -10.77
C ALA A 447 1.59 -15.86 -10.94
N LEU A 448 2.31 -16.82 -11.51
CA LEU A 448 1.83 -18.20 -11.68
C LEU A 448 1.59 -18.88 -10.34
N LEU A 449 2.54 -18.79 -9.40
CA LEU A 449 2.39 -19.39 -8.07
C LEU A 449 1.24 -18.72 -7.28
N GLY A 450 1.11 -17.40 -7.34
CA GLY A 450 -0.01 -16.68 -6.77
C GLY A 450 -1.35 -17.12 -7.36
N LEU A 451 -1.43 -17.30 -8.69
CA LEU A 451 -2.61 -17.84 -9.39
C LEU A 451 -2.96 -19.24 -8.89
N LEU A 452 -2.00 -20.18 -8.89
CA LEU A 452 -2.22 -21.55 -8.46
C LEU A 452 -2.68 -21.64 -6.99
N LEU A 453 -2.12 -20.81 -6.11
CA LEU A 453 -2.53 -20.75 -4.72
C LEU A 453 -3.92 -20.13 -4.57
N ALA A 454 -4.25 -19.08 -5.31
CA ALA A 454 -5.57 -18.46 -5.29
C ALA A 454 -6.68 -19.45 -5.73
N THR A 455 -6.39 -20.34 -6.68
CA THR A 455 -7.34 -21.40 -7.08
C THR A 455 -7.63 -22.41 -5.97
N ARG A 456 -6.70 -22.63 -5.02
CA ARG A 456 -6.92 -23.53 -3.87
C ARG A 456 -7.99 -23.01 -2.90
N VAL A 457 -8.19 -21.70 -2.85
CA VAL A 457 -9.22 -21.05 -2.02
C VAL A 457 -10.43 -20.60 -2.84
N TRP A 458 -10.60 -21.13 -4.05
CA TRP A 458 -11.69 -20.78 -4.97
C TRP A 458 -13.08 -20.87 -4.34
N ASN A 459 -13.33 -21.93 -3.57
CA ASN A 459 -14.60 -22.20 -2.90
C ASN A 459 -14.64 -21.78 -1.43
N ALA A 460 -13.56 -21.17 -0.92
CA ALA A 460 -13.54 -20.70 0.46
C ALA A 460 -14.58 -19.61 0.68
N ARG A 461 -15.44 -19.80 1.68
CA ARG A 461 -16.46 -18.82 2.10
C ARG A 461 -16.17 -18.38 3.53
N ALA A 462 -16.51 -17.15 3.88
CA ALA A 462 -16.52 -16.70 5.25
C ALA A 462 -17.45 -17.57 6.08
N SER A 463 -16.97 -18.06 7.22
CA SER A 463 -17.79 -18.83 8.16
C SER A 463 -18.91 -17.91 8.69
N GLY A 464 -20.16 -18.21 8.36
CA GLY A 464 -21.35 -17.52 8.89
C GLY A 464 -22.39 -17.06 7.88
N LYS A 465 -22.15 -17.13 6.56
CA LYS A 465 -23.22 -16.91 5.58
C LYS A 465 -23.82 -18.25 5.10
N PRO A 466 -25.15 -18.50 5.32
CA PRO A 466 -25.81 -19.64 4.71
C PRO A 466 -25.70 -19.58 3.18
N ALA A 467 -25.59 -20.73 2.53
CA ALA A 467 -25.71 -20.80 1.09
C ALA A 467 -27.04 -20.15 0.68
N ALA A 468 -27.00 -19.08 -0.12
CA ALA A 468 -28.20 -18.62 -0.77
C ALA A 468 -28.72 -19.80 -1.62
N ALA A 469 -29.92 -20.28 -1.28
CA ALA A 469 -30.64 -21.23 -2.11
C ALA A 469 -30.95 -20.51 -3.43
N HIS A 470 -30.42 -21.03 -4.51
CA HIS A 470 -30.82 -20.70 -5.88
C HIS A 470 -31.93 -21.63 -6.31
#